data_b3f15cba8ef70f6a73c204d9df7e84ef
#
_entry.id   b3f15cba8ef70f6a73c204d9df7e84ef
#
_cell.length_a   1.000
_cell.length_b   1.000
_cell.length_c   1.000
_cell.angle_alpha   90.00
_cell.angle_beta   90.00
_cell.angle_gamma   90.00
#
_symmetry.space_group_name_H-M   'P 1'
#
loop_
_entity.id
_entity.type
_entity.pdbx_description
1 polymer ?
#
loop_
_entity_poly.entity_id
_entity_poly.type
_entity_poly.pdbx_seq_one_letter_code
_entity_poly.pdbx_strand_id
1 'polypeptide(L)'
;MLIAKDKHELLVKLRKQLHANAEPSMQEVKTKALLMEFLREHTTLEIVDRGIWFYAVHRGKGSKPSIALRADFDAVLCADGCARHLCGHDGHSTILAGVALGLEGVETERDVYLIFQPGEETGQGGELCSQLLVEQHITEAYGMHNLPGFAEKEVLLADRTFACASTGMEIALVGAPTHAAYPEQGKNPASLIAELINYLQQLIAEPHRGVVLGTVIGVELGSKSYGVAASRGALRLTLRAEHQDEYDALVEGMKNKALQGAAEQGLECSINFVEPFPATVNTAACVQKLKHVAEGLGLVTAYLKEPMRWSEDFGYYLQKAQGAFFGMGCGEQHAGLHTAAYEFNDAIIDAAVELFLKLVEV
;
A
#
# COMPACT_ATOMS: atom_id res chain seq x y z
N MET A 1 -26.34 -11.94 -6.67
CA MET A 1 -26.73 -13.26 -6.13
C MET A 1 -25.92 -13.41 -4.84
N LEU A 2 -26.57 -13.49 -3.69
CA LEU A 2 -25.85 -13.68 -2.41
C LEU A 2 -25.02 -14.97 -2.50
N ILE A 3 -23.78 -14.91 -2.10
CA ILE A 3 -22.92 -16.11 -1.99
C ILE A 3 -23.69 -17.13 -1.16
N ALA A 4 -23.76 -18.38 -1.60
CA ALA A 4 -24.43 -19.43 -0.87
C ALA A 4 -23.82 -19.54 0.55
N LYS A 5 -24.68 -19.79 1.54
CA LYS A 5 -24.28 -19.77 2.97
C LYS A 5 -23.09 -20.69 3.29
N ASP A 6 -23.01 -21.82 2.63
CA ASP A 6 -21.89 -22.77 2.76
C ASP A 6 -20.57 -22.18 2.26
N LYS A 7 -20.59 -21.39 1.18
CA LYS A 7 -19.41 -20.67 0.68
C LYS A 7 -18.99 -19.56 1.64
N HIS A 8 -19.93 -18.82 2.23
CA HIS A 8 -19.62 -17.80 3.25
C HIS A 8 -18.92 -18.42 4.47
N GLU A 9 -19.47 -19.51 5.02
CA GLU A 9 -18.86 -20.20 6.17
C GLU A 9 -17.46 -20.73 5.85
N LEU A 10 -17.24 -21.20 4.61
CA LEU A 10 -15.94 -21.64 4.12
C LEU A 10 -14.93 -20.47 4.05
N LEU A 11 -15.33 -19.31 3.57
CA LEU A 11 -14.49 -18.11 3.50
C LEU A 11 -14.15 -17.58 4.88
N VAL A 12 -15.12 -17.50 5.81
CA VAL A 12 -14.85 -17.09 7.20
C VAL A 12 -13.86 -18.05 7.87
N LYS A 13 -13.95 -19.35 7.57
CA LYS A 13 -12.96 -20.33 8.06
C LYS A 13 -11.57 -20.05 7.50
N LEU A 14 -11.45 -19.79 6.19
CA LEU A 14 -10.18 -19.43 5.56
C LEU A 14 -9.59 -18.18 6.21
N ARG A 15 -10.38 -17.10 6.35
CA ARG A 15 -9.93 -15.84 6.96
C ARG A 15 -9.35 -16.08 8.36
N LYS A 16 -10.02 -16.90 9.19
CA LYS A 16 -9.54 -17.24 10.53
C LYS A 16 -8.25 -18.06 10.52
N GLN A 17 -8.07 -18.93 9.53
CA GLN A 17 -6.83 -19.68 9.36
C GLN A 17 -5.68 -18.75 8.96
N LEU A 18 -5.92 -17.79 8.04
CA LEU A 18 -4.93 -16.79 7.65
C LEU A 18 -4.57 -15.90 8.84
N HIS A 19 -5.56 -15.42 9.58
CA HIS A 19 -5.37 -14.63 10.79
C HIS A 19 -4.46 -15.31 11.82
N ALA A 20 -4.68 -16.60 12.05
CA ALA A 20 -3.89 -17.39 12.99
C ALA A 20 -2.46 -17.69 12.50
N ASN A 21 -2.16 -17.50 11.22
CA ASN A 21 -0.87 -17.72 10.60
C ASN A 21 -0.25 -16.45 10.04
N ALA A 22 -0.50 -15.31 10.67
CA ALA A 22 0.04 -14.02 10.27
C ALA A 22 1.58 -14.06 10.12
N GLU A 23 2.08 -13.61 8.98
CA GLU A 23 3.51 -13.57 8.65
C GLU A 23 3.88 -12.16 8.16
N PRO A 24 5.08 -11.64 8.50
CA PRO A 24 5.46 -10.30 8.10
C PRO A 24 5.74 -10.21 6.61
N SER A 25 5.70 -9.00 6.08
CA SER A 25 5.97 -8.65 4.69
C SER A 25 7.19 -9.36 4.11
N MET A 26 7.04 -9.91 2.91
CA MET A 26 8.05 -10.66 2.15
C MET A 26 8.54 -11.97 2.81
N GLN A 27 7.81 -12.48 3.83
CA GLN A 27 8.10 -13.73 4.53
C GLN A 27 6.88 -14.65 4.63
N GLU A 28 5.82 -14.42 3.84
CA GLU A 28 4.50 -15.03 3.91
C GLU A 28 4.47 -16.43 3.25
N VAL A 29 5.21 -17.38 3.82
CA VAL A 29 5.35 -18.74 3.28
C VAL A 29 4.12 -19.60 3.56
N LYS A 30 3.63 -19.59 4.81
CA LYS A 30 2.46 -20.39 5.23
C LYS A 30 1.18 -19.78 4.71
N THR A 31 1.05 -18.45 4.77
CA THR A 31 -0.10 -17.70 4.26
C THR A 31 -0.32 -17.98 2.78
N LYS A 32 0.75 -17.87 1.98
CA LYS A 32 0.73 -18.23 0.56
C LYS A 32 0.32 -19.69 0.34
N ALA A 33 0.92 -20.64 1.09
CA ALA A 33 0.63 -22.06 0.95
C ALA A 33 -0.85 -22.36 1.27
N LEU A 34 -1.42 -21.78 2.33
CA LEU A 34 -2.83 -21.92 2.69
C LEU A 34 -3.77 -21.41 1.60
N LEU A 35 -3.49 -20.24 1.02
CA LEU A 35 -4.29 -19.68 -0.07
C LEU A 35 -4.22 -20.55 -1.33
N MET A 36 -3.03 -21.02 -1.71
CA MET A 36 -2.87 -21.91 -2.88
C MET A 36 -3.55 -23.27 -2.67
N GLU A 37 -3.45 -23.83 -1.48
CA GLU A 37 -4.12 -25.10 -1.12
C GLU A 37 -5.64 -24.94 -1.20
N PHE A 38 -6.18 -23.88 -0.60
CA PHE A 38 -7.60 -23.54 -0.67
C PHE A 38 -8.11 -23.46 -2.10
N LEU A 39 -7.41 -22.74 -2.97
CA LEU A 39 -7.82 -22.60 -4.36
C LEU A 39 -7.76 -23.93 -5.12
N ARG A 40 -6.73 -24.77 -4.88
CA ARG A 40 -6.62 -26.11 -5.50
C ARG A 40 -7.73 -27.06 -5.07
N GLU A 41 -8.17 -26.96 -3.82
CA GLU A 41 -9.24 -27.82 -3.28
C GLU A 41 -10.62 -27.42 -3.78
N HIS A 42 -10.84 -26.12 -4.05
CA HIS A 42 -12.17 -25.58 -4.26
C HIS A 42 -12.42 -24.98 -5.64
N THR A 43 -11.40 -24.93 -6.51
CA THR A 43 -11.51 -24.38 -7.88
C THR A 43 -10.70 -25.18 -8.88
N THR A 44 -11.02 -25.01 -10.16
CA THR A 44 -10.25 -25.56 -11.29
C THR A 44 -9.38 -24.50 -11.98
N LEU A 45 -9.22 -23.31 -11.36
CA LEU A 45 -8.44 -22.23 -11.93
C LEU A 45 -6.97 -22.60 -12.12
N GLU A 46 -6.35 -22.08 -13.17
CA GLU A 46 -4.92 -22.18 -13.39
C GLU A 46 -4.17 -21.38 -12.31
N ILE A 47 -3.39 -22.03 -11.45
CA ILE A 47 -2.62 -21.37 -10.39
C ILE A 47 -1.14 -21.35 -10.81
N VAL A 48 -0.57 -20.13 -10.89
CA VAL A 48 0.82 -19.91 -11.29
C VAL A 48 1.61 -19.39 -10.09
N ASP A 49 2.53 -20.22 -9.60
CA ASP A 49 3.44 -19.87 -8.50
C ASP A 49 4.61 -19.01 -9.03
N ARG A 50 4.85 -17.85 -8.42
CA ARG A 50 5.92 -16.90 -8.75
C ARG A 50 6.96 -16.77 -7.62
N GLY A 51 7.12 -17.79 -6.81
CA GLY A 51 8.06 -17.81 -5.70
C GLY A 51 7.44 -17.24 -4.43
N ILE A 52 7.64 -15.97 -4.11
CA ILE A 52 7.06 -15.33 -2.92
C ILE A 52 5.60 -14.91 -3.08
N TRP A 53 5.08 -14.88 -4.28
CA TRP A 53 3.71 -14.56 -4.62
C TRP A 53 3.13 -15.53 -5.64
N PHE A 54 1.85 -15.42 -5.94
CA PHE A 54 1.19 -16.23 -6.96
C PHE A 54 -0.03 -15.51 -7.53
N TYR A 55 -0.53 -16.01 -8.64
CA TYR A 55 -1.82 -15.59 -9.19
C TYR A 55 -2.61 -16.79 -9.67
N ALA A 56 -3.94 -16.63 -9.73
CA ALA A 56 -4.83 -17.58 -10.36
C ALA A 56 -5.46 -16.96 -11.61
N VAL A 57 -5.74 -17.77 -12.64
CA VAL A 57 -6.33 -17.29 -13.89
C VAL A 57 -7.62 -18.05 -14.16
N HIS A 58 -8.69 -17.29 -14.38
CA HIS A 58 -9.88 -17.76 -15.01
C HIS A 58 -9.85 -17.39 -16.49
N ARG A 59 -9.84 -18.38 -17.39
CA ARG A 59 -9.79 -18.17 -18.85
C ARG A 59 -11.18 -17.88 -19.39
N GLY A 60 -11.35 -16.69 -19.97
CA GLY A 60 -12.57 -16.31 -20.65
C GLY A 60 -12.67 -16.91 -22.06
N LYS A 61 -13.87 -16.94 -22.61
CA LYS A 61 -14.14 -17.37 -24.02
C LYS A 61 -14.40 -16.20 -24.97
N GLY A 62 -14.50 -14.98 -24.44
CA GLY A 62 -14.79 -13.80 -25.22
C GLY A 62 -13.54 -13.07 -25.72
N SER A 63 -13.75 -11.84 -26.20
CA SER A 63 -12.70 -10.98 -26.76
C SER A 63 -12.48 -9.68 -25.98
N LYS A 64 -13.12 -9.51 -24.83
CA LYS A 64 -12.88 -8.33 -23.99
C LYS A 64 -11.44 -8.36 -23.43
N PRO A 65 -10.80 -7.19 -23.26
CA PRO A 65 -9.48 -7.11 -22.63
C PRO A 65 -9.45 -7.72 -21.24
N SER A 66 -8.32 -8.32 -20.86
CA SER A 66 -8.13 -8.95 -19.56
C SER A 66 -8.22 -7.97 -18.40
N ILE A 67 -8.65 -8.47 -17.24
CA ILE A 67 -8.79 -7.71 -15.99
C ILE A 67 -7.99 -8.40 -14.87
N ALA A 68 -7.38 -7.61 -14.01
CA ALA A 68 -6.77 -8.07 -12.78
C ALA A 68 -7.53 -7.60 -11.55
N LEU A 69 -7.68 -8.48 -10.59
CA LEU A 69 -8.14 -8.19 -9.23
C LEU A 69 -7.01 -8.52 -8.27
N ARG A 70 -6.67 -7.61 -7.37
CA ARG A 70 -5.54 -7.76 -6.44
C ARG A 70 -6.02 -7.80 -4.99
N ALA A 71 -5.44 -8.67 -4.22
CA ALA A 71 -5.44 -8.62 -2.77
C ALA A 71 -4.03 -8.87 -2.22
N ASP A 72 -3.69 -8.14 -1.16
CA ASP A 72 -2.54 -8.39 -0.32
C ASP A 72 -2.80 -9.52 0.68
N PHE A 73 -1.72 -10.07 1.28
CA PHE A 73 -1.86 -11.15 2.26
C PHE A 73 -0.78 -11.13 3.37
N ASP A 74 0.06 -10.10 3.44
CA ASP A 74 1.03 -9.92 4.51
C ASP A 74 0.39 -9.40 5.81
N ALA A 75 1.17 -9.34 6.87
CA ALA A 75 0.74 -8.87 8.17
C ALA A 75 1.73 -7.84 8.75
N VAL A 76 1.19 -6.93 9.56
CA VAL A 76 1.96 -5.88 10.24
C VAL A 76 2.96 -6.51 11.22
N LEU A 77 4.25 -6.17 11.10
CA LEU A 77 5.25 -6.53 12.08
C LEU A 77 5.16 -5.57 13.28
N CYS A 78 4.70 -6.08 14.41
CA CYS A 78 4.52 -5.29 15.63
C CYS A 78 5.84 -5.06 16.38
N ALA A 79 5.88 -4.07 17.27
CA ALA A 79 7.06 -3.72 18.07
C ALA A 79 7.58 -4.85 18.98
N ASP A 80 6.74 -5.83 19.32
CA ASP A 80 7.10 -7.03 20.07
C ASP A 80 7.74 -8.14 19.21
N GLY A 81 7.92 -7.89 17.91
CA GLY A 81 8.48 -8.83 16.95
C GLY A 81 7.50 -9.87 16.42
N CYS A 82 6.21 -9.80 16.78
CA CYS A 82 5.17 -10.67 16.26
C CYS A 82 4.45 -10.03 15.07
N ALA A 83 4.12 -10.82 14.06
CA ALA A 83 3.24 -10.38 12.98
C ALA A 83 1.77 -10.55 13.38
N ARG A 84 0.92 -9.57 13.01
CA ARG A 84 -0.54 -9.59 13.24
C ARG A 84 -1.28 -8.94 12.08
N HIS A 85 -2.44 -9.51 11.72
CA HIS A 85 -3.32 -8.91 10.71
C HIS A 85 -4.10 -7.72 11.29
N LEU A 86 -3.39 -6.60 11.51
CA LEU A 86 -3.95 -5.34 12.03
C LEU A 86 -4.39 -4.36 10.93
N CYS A 87 -4.24 -4.77 9.65
CA CYS A 87 -4.68 -4.00 8.48
C CYS A 87 -5.85 -4.67 7.72
N GLY A 88 -6.05 -5.99 7.90
CA GLY A 88 -7.17 -6.72 7.30
C GLY A 88 -6.82 -7.48 6.02
N HIS A 89 -5.54 -7.68 5.73
CA HIS A 89 -5.09 -8.40 4.52
C HIS A 89 -5.50 -9.89 4.51
N ASP A 90 -5.73 -10.51 5.68
CA ASP A 90 -6.38 -11.81 5.82
C ASP A 90 -7.82 -11.79 5.25
N GLY A 91 -8.54 -10.69 5.42
CA GLY A 91 -9.85 -10.47 4.81
C GLY A 91 -9.78 -10.17 3.33
N HIS A 92 -8.84 -9.33 2.87
CA HIS A 92 -8.67 -8.99 1.45
C HIS A 92 -8.37 -10.23 0.62
N SER A 93 -7.40 -11.03 1.03
CA SER A 93 -7.06 -12.28 0.35
C SER A 93 -8.18 -13.32 0.41
N THR A 94 -8.96 -13.35 1.49
CA THR A 94 -10.17 -14.18 1.60
C THR A 94 -11.24 -13.72 0.61
N ILE A 95 -11.47 -12.43 0.45
CA ILE A 95 -12.41 -11.89 -0.56
C ILE A 95 -11.98 -12.32 -1.96
N LEU A 96 -10.70 -12.21 -2.28
CA LEU A 96 -10.20 -12.63 -3.59
C LEU A 96 -10.33 -14.14 -3.82
N ALA A 97 -10.13 -14.96 -2.77
CA ALA A 97 -10.44 -16.39 -2.81
C ALA A 97 -11.94 -16.66 -3.02
N GLY A 98 -12.80 -15.81 -2.45
CA GLY A 98 -14.25 -15.84 -2.69
C GLY A 98 -14.62 -15.54 -4.14
N VAL A 99 -13.91 -14.59 -4.78
CA VAL A 99 -14.06 -14.31 -6.22
C VAL A 99 -13.68 -15.54 -7.04
N ALA A 100 -12.59 -16.23 -6.69
CA ALA A 100 -12.19 -17.49 -7.34
C ALA A 100 -13.29 -18.55 -7.28
N LEU A 101 -13.93 -18.72 -6.11
CA LEU A 101 -15.09 -19.63 -5.94
C LEU A 101 -16.30 -19.19 -6.77
N GLY A 102 -16.49 -17.87 -6.95
CA GLY A 102 -17.59 -17.33 -7.74
C GLY A 102 -17.38 -17.50 -9.24
N LEU A 103 -16.16 -17.56 -9.71
CA LEU A 103 -15.80 -17.80 -11.11
C LEU A 103 -15.82 -19.27 -11.51
N GLU A 104 -15.85 -20.19 -10.54
CA GLU A 104 -15.86 -21.63 -10.83
C GLU A 104 -17.08 -22.05 -11.64
N GLY A 105 -16.82 -22.63 -12.82
CA GLY A 105 -17.87 -23.06 -13.75
C GLY A 105 -18.62 -21.93 -14.48
N VAL A 106 -18.21 -20.68 -14.32
CA VAL A 106 -18.81 -19.51 -14.99
C VAL A 106 -18.06 -19.22 -16.29
N GLU A 107 -18.78 -18.89 -17.36
CA GLU A 107 -18.16 -18.39 -18.60
C GLU A 107 -18.07 -16.87 -18.55
N THR A 108 -16.88 -16.32 -18.82
CA THR A 108 -16.61 -14.88 -18.87
C THR A 108 -16.18 -14.44 -20.27
N GLU A 109 -16.43 -13.16 -20.60
CA GLU A 109 -16.04 -12.54 -21.87
C GLU A 109 -14.56 -12.13 -21.92
N ARG A 110 -13.81 -12.31 -20.80
CA ARG A 110 -12.42 -11.91 -20.65
C ARG A 110 -11.65 -12.86 -19.71
N ASP A 111 -10.34 -12.88 -19.86
CA ASP A 111 -9.48 -13.51 -18.84
C ASP A 111 -9.50 -12.67 -17.57
N VAL A 112 -9.57 -13.34 -16.41
CA VAL A 112 -9.56 -12.73 -15.08
C VAL A 112 -8.33 -13.22 -14.33
N TYR A 113 -7.46 -12.30 -13.95
CA TYR A 113 -6.26 -12.57 -13.18
C TYR A 113 -6.50 -12.18 -11.72
N LEU A 114 -6.39 -13.14 -10.82
CA LEU A 114 -6.50 -12.96 -9.37
C LEU A 114 -5.10 -12.93 -8.79
N ILE A 115 -4.61 -11.74 -8.41
CA ILE A 115 -3.23 -11.53 -7.97
C ILE A 115 -3.20 -11.52 -6.45
N PHE A 116 -2.53 -12.51 -5.86
CA PHE A 116 -2.28 -12.59 -4.42
C PHE A 116 -0.88 -12.05 -4.14
N GLN A 117 -0.83 -10.89 -3.50
CA GLN A 117 0.36 -10.06 -3.35
C GLN A 117 0.91 -10.10 -1.93
N PRO A 118 2.24 -10.35 -1.73
CA PRO A 118 2.92 -10.19 -0.45
C PRO A 118 3.36 -8.74 -0.24
N GLY A 119 3.82 -8.40 0.95
CA GLY A 119 4.66 -7.24 1.22
C GLY A 119 4.06 -5.87 0.92
N GLU A 120 2.75 -5.69 1.14
CA GLU A 120 2.10 -4.38 0.99
C GLU A 120 2.61 -3.40 2.04
N GLU A 121 2.69 -3.81 3.32
CA GLU A 121 3.08 -2.96 4.46
C GLU A 121 4.50 -2.35 4.33
N THR A 122 5.31 -2.89 3.40
CA THR A 122 6.66 -2.39 3.09
C THR A 122 6.80 -1.81 1.68
N GLY A 123 5.71 -1.73 0.91
CA GLY A 123 5.67 -1.17 -0.44
C GLY A 123 6.41 -1.99 -1.51
N GLN A 124 6.82 -3.23 -1.20
CA GLN A 124 7.65 -4.05 -2.10
C GLN A 124 6.84 -4.95 -3.03
N GLY A 125 5.68 -5.38 -2.58
CA GLY A 125 4.86 -6.35 -3.28
C GLY A 125 4.21 -5.77 -4.54
N GLY A 126 3.70 -4.55 -4.48
CA GLY A 126 3.00 -3.91 -5.58
C GLY A 126 3.89 -3.68 -6.79
N GLU A 127 5.12 -3.21 -6.62
CA GLU A 127 6.06 -3.03 -7.71
C GLU A 127 6.38 -4.37 -8.41
N LEU A 128 6.61 -5.41 -7.61
CA LEU A 128 6.91 -6.75 -8.09
C LEU A 128 5.72 -7.37 -8.85
N CYS A 129 4.55 -7.43 -8.22
CA CYS A 129 3.40 -8.16 -8.75
C CYS A 129 2.74 -7.43 -9.93
N SER A 130 2.78 -6.11 -9.96
CA SER A 130 2.22 -5.30 -11.06
C SER A 130 2.92 -5.51 -12.40
N GLN A 131 4.12 -6.12 -12.44
CA GLN A 131 4.78 -6.51 -13.70
C GLN A 131 3.93 -7.50 -14.51
N LEU A 132 3.09 -8.30 -13.84
CA LEU A 132 2.17 -9.22 -14.52
C LEU A 132 1.25 -8.51 -15.50
N LEU A 133 0.84 -7.26 -15.20
CA LEU A 133 -0.04 -6.49 -16.08
C LEU A 133 0.61 -6.26 -17.44
N VAL A 134 1.90 -5.98 -17.45
CA VAL A 134 2.69 -5.81 -18.68
C VAL A 134 2.93 -7.16 -19.37
N GLU A 135 3.34 -8.18 -18.62
CA GLU A 135 3.61 -9.53 -19.12
C GLU A 135 2.39 -10.17 -19.82
N GLN A 136 1.20 -9.97 -19.27
CA GLN A 136 -0.06 -10.57 -19.72
C GLN A 136 -0.97 -9.60 -20.48
N HIS A 137 -0.48 -8.40 -20.80
CA HIS A 137 -1.23 -7.35 -21.49
C HIS A 137 -2.58 -7.02 -20.83
N ILE A 138 -2.60 -6.99 -19.49
CA ILE A 138 -3.81 -6.69 -18.72
C ILE A 138 -4.05 -5.19 -18.74
N THR A 139 -5.26 -4.79 -19.10
CA THR A 139 -5.60 -3.38 -19.35
C THR A 139 -6.34 -2.70 -18.20
N GLU A 140 -6.97 -3.48 -17.33
CA GLU A 140 -7.70 -2.98 -16.17
C GLU A 140 -7.26 -3.70 -14.90
N ALA A 141 -7.12 -2.96 -13.79
CA ALA A 141 -6.80 -3.51 -12.48
C ALA A 141 -7.67 -2.89 -11.38
N TYR A 142 -8.17 -3.73 -10.46
CA TYR A 142 -8.94 -3.28 -9.30
C TYR A 142 -8.42 -3.91 -8.01
N GLY A 143 -8.45 -3.11 -6.94
CA GLY A 143 -8.16 -3.52 -5.58
C GLY A 143 -9.06 -2.81 -4.58
N MET A 144 -9.14 -3.32 -3.37
CA MET A 144 -9.92 -2.68 -2.31
C MET A 144 -9.22 -2.74 -0.96
N HIS A 145 -9.57 -1.81 -0.08
CA HIS A 145 -9.21 -1.83 1.33
C HIS A 145 -10.44 -1.71 2.22
N ASN A 146 -10.49 -2.46 3.30
CA ASN A 146 -11.49 -2.28 4.34
C ASN A 146 -11.22 -0.99 5.12
N LEU A 147 -12.26 -0.19 5.36
CA LEU A 147 -12.13 1.12 6.00
C LEU A 147 -12.96 1.22 7.29
N PRO A 148 -12.33 1.21 8.48
CA PRO A 148 -12.99 1.62 9.73
C PRO A 148 -13.47 3.07 9.68
N GLY A 149 -14.53 3.37 10.43
CA GLY A 149 -15.08 4.73 10.53
C GLY A 149 -16.12 5.08 9.46
N PHE A 150 -16.45 4.14 8.56
CA PHE A 150 -17.49 4.27 7.55
C PHE A 150 -18.57 3.20 7.74
N ALA A 151 -19.77 3.45 7.23
CA ALA A 151 -20.88 2.50 7.37
C ALA A 151 -20.51 1.12 6.76
N GLU A 152 -20.99 0.06 7.39
CA GLU A 152 -20.71 -1.31 6.93
C GLU A 152 -21.19 -1.51 5.48
N LYS A 153 -20.31 -2.03 4.62
CA LYS A 153 -20.53 -2.24 3.16
C LYS A 153 -20.70 -0.98 2.31
N GLU A 154 -20.48 0.21 2.87
CA GLU A 154 -20.41 1.43 2.07
C GLU A 154 -19.18 1.39 1.16
N VAL A 155 -19.37 1.65 -0.13
CA VAL A 155 -18.29 1.67 -1.13
C VAL A 155 -17.74 3.10 -1.23
N LEU A 156 -16.49 3.27 -0.87
CA LEU A 156 -15.83 4.57 -0.80
C LEU A 156 -14.96 4.78 -2.03
N LEU A 157 -15.28 5.80 -2.78
CA LEU A 157 -14.70 6.12 -4.08
C LEU A 157 -13.79 7.35 -3.98
N ALA A 158 -12.81 7.43 -4.86
CA ALA A 158 -12.01 8.63 -5.07
C ALA A 158 -11.89 8.88 -6.58
N ASP A 159 -12.26 10.07 -7.05
CA ASP A 159 -12.22 10.41 -8.48
C ASP A 159 -10.80 10.47 -9.06
N ARG A 160 -9.80 10.65 -8.20
CA ARG A 160 -8.38 10.73 -8.54
C ARG A 160 -7.56 9.95 -7.52
N THR A 161 -6.81 10.63 -6.68
CA THR A 161 -5.95 10.01 -5.68
C THR A 161 -6.78 9.38 -4.56
N PHE A 162 -6.64 8.08 -4.37
CA PHE A 162 -7.23 7.36 -3.24
C PHE A 162 -6.32 7.41 -2.02
N ALA A 163 -5.01 7.16 -2.20
CA ALA A 163 -4.00 7.20 -1.15
C ALA A 163 -2.76 7.97 -1.61
N CYS A 164 -2.13 8.69 -0.69
CA CYS A 164 -0.98 9.56 -0.97
C CYS A 164 0.26 8.76 -1.34
N ALA A 165 1.12 9.34 -2.19
CA ALA A 165 2.50 8.88 -2.33
C ALA A 165 3.26 9.09 -1.02
N SER A 166 4.21 8.21 -0.70
CA SER A 166 5.11 8.41 0.45
C SER A 166 6.45 7.71 0.31
N THR A 167 7.43 8.18 1.09
CA THR A 167 8.67 7.46 1.35
C THR A 167 9.26 7.88 2.70
N GLY A 168 9.95 6.97 3.34
CA GLY A 168 10.98 7.29 4.32
C GLY A 168 12.23 7.80 3.58
N MET A 169 12.87 8.82 4.11
CA MET A 169 14.16 9.33 3.63
C MET A 169 15.14 9.42 4.80
N GLU A 170 16.24 8.68 4.72
CA GLU A 170 17.35 8.81 5.66
C GLU A 170 18.52 9.54 4.99
N ILE A 171 18.91 10.68 5.55
CA ILE A 171 20.06 11.49 5.13
C ILE A 171 21.15 11.30 6.16
N ALA A 172 22.18 10.53 5.84
CA ALA A 172 23.34 10.30 6.72
C ALA A 172 24.49 11.19 6.29
N LEU A 173 25.09 11.88 7.28
CA LEU A 173 26.15 12.87 7.07
C LEU A 173 27.39 12.47 7.89
N VAL A 174 28.57 12.52 7.24
CA VAL A 174 29.85 12.24 7.87
C VAL A 174 30.81 13.41 7.59
N GLY A 175 31.33 13.94 8.68
CA GLY A 175 32.34 15.00 8.66
C GLY A 175 33.62 14.57 9.40
N ALA A 176 34.29 15.51 10.09
CA ALA A 176 35.52 15.28 10.80
C ALA A 176 35.40 15.74 12.28
N PRO A 177 35.79 14.88 13.26
CA PRO A 177 35.75 15.25 14.66
C PRO A 177 36.86 16.29 14.97
N THR A 178 36.60 17.11 15.99
CA THR A 178 37.60 18.04 16.54
C THR A 178 37.36 18.25 18.03
N HIS A 179 38.32 18.84 18.71
CA HIS A 179 38.12 19.30 20.09
C HIS A 179 37.05 20.40 20.11
N ALA A 180 36.12 20.35 21.02
CA ALA A 180 34.99 21.30 21.08
C ALA A 180 35.41 22.77 21.23
N ALA A 181 36.63 23.04 21.71
CA ALA A 181 37.20 24.38 21.78
C ALA A 181 37.75 24.91 20.43
N TYR A 182 37.88 24.06 19.42
CA TYR A 182 38.39 24.41 18.09
C TYR A 182 37.42 23.92 16.98
N PRO A 183 36.18 24.39 16.98
CA PRO A 183 35.14 23.87 16.07
C PRO A 183 35.47 24.10 14.59
N GLU A 184 36.28 25.14 14.27
CA GLU A 184 36.73 25.49 12.92
C GLU A 184 37.68 24.47 12.27
N GLN A 185 38.27 23.57 13.10
CA GLN A 185 39.20 22.52 12.65
C GLN A 185 38.45 21.21 12.28
N GLY A 186 37.18 21.13 12.62
CA GLY A 186 36.33 19.97 12.33
C GLY A 186 35.32 20.23 11.24
N LYS A 187 34.48 19.21 10.97
CA LYS A 187 33.33 19.30 10.10
C LYS A 187 32.13 18.71 10.82
N ASN A 188 31.28 19.57 11.36
CA ASN A 188 30.12 19.16 12.18
C ASN A 188 28.83 19.21 11.33
N PRO A 189 28.09 18.09 11.18
CA PRO A 189 26.86 18.06 10.40
C PRO A 189 25.65 18.76 11.06
N ALA A 190 25.76 19.25 12.29
CA ALA A 190 24.64 19.82 13.04
C ALA A 190 23.95 20.99 12.33
N SER A 191 24.74 21.92 11.72
CA SER A 191 24.18 23.06 11.00
C SER A 191 23.38 22.63 9.80
N LEU A 192 23.89 21.68 9.00
CA LEU A 192 23.17 21.18 7.83
C LEU A 192 21.89 20.44 8.23
N ILE A 193 21.90 19.64 9.29
CA ILE A 193 20.68 18.97 9.78
C ILE A 193 19.61 20.01 10.16
N ALA A 194 20.00 21.08 10.87
CA ALA A 194 19.08 22.15 11.23
C ALA A 194 18.55 22.90 10.00
N GLU A 195 19.42 23.17 9.01
CA GLU A 195 19.02 23.79 7.73
C GLU A 195 18.03 22.89 6.96
N LEU A 196 18.25 21.57 6.89
CA LEU A 196 17.38 20.63 6.23
C LEU A 196 15.99 20.54 6.89
N ILE A 197 15.94 20.55 8.23
CA ILE A 197 14.65 20.58 8.94
C ILE A 197 13.89 21.88 8.63
N ASN A 198 14.56 23.04 8.66
CA ASN A 198 13.94 24.31 8.33
C ASN A 198 13.51 24.37 6.85
N TYR A 199 14.32 23.83 5.96
CA TYR A 199 13.98 23.77 4.53
C TYR A 199 12.74 22.90 4.28
N LEU A 200 12.62 21.73 4.96
CA LEU A 200 11.42 20.92 4.90
C LEU A 200 10.18 21.71 5.34
N GLN A 201 10.27 22.47 6.44
CA GLN A 201 9.15 23.31 6.90
C GLN A 201 8.79 24.39 5.88
N GLN A 202 9.75 24.95 5.15
CA GLN A 202 9.48 25.91 4.08
C GLN A 202 8.76 25.24 2.91
N LEU A 203 9.24 24.08 2.44
CA LEU A 203 8.60 23.33 1.35
C LEU A 203 7.15 22.98 1.65
N ILE A 204 6.84 22.47 2.84
CA ILE A 204 5.45 22.11 3.19
C ILE A 204 4.55 23.31 3.47
N ALA A 205 5.11 24.50 3.70
CA ALA A 205 4.36 25.74 3.88
C ALA A 205 4.03 26.45 2.57
N GLU A 206 4.60 26.05 1.46
CA GLU A 206 4.28 26.60 0.13
C GLU A 206 2.82 26.24 -0.25
N PRO A 207 2.19 27.01 -1.14
CA PRO A 207 0.88 26.67 -1.66
C PRO A 207 0.92 25.36 -2.46
N HIS A 208 0.09 24.38 -2.09
CA HIS A 208 -0.06 23.09 -2.74
C HIS A 208 -1.47 22.88 -3.29
N ARG A 209 -1.61 22.00 -4.28
CA ARG A 209 -2.92 21.65 -4.87
C ARG A 209 -3.71 20.68 -3.98
N GLY A 210 -3.02 19.94 -3.13
CA GLY A 210 -3.59 18.93 -2.24
C GLY A 210 -2.75 18.74 -0.98
N VAL A 211 -2.85 17.58 -0.37
CA VAL A 211 -2.12 17.23 0.85
C VAL A 211 -0.63 17.10 0.54
N VAL A 212 0.22 17.87 1.25
CA VAL A 212 1.68 17.69 1.27
C VAL A 212 2.13 17.68 2.72
N LEU A 213 2.86 16.64 3.12
CA LEU A 213 3.31 16.44 4.49
C LEU A 213 4.80 16.06 4.52
N GLY A 214 5.51 16.59 5.49
CA GLY A 214 6.87 16.22 5.81
C GLY A 214 7.03 16.10 7.31
N THR A 215 7.38 14.91 7.80
CA THR A 215 7.52 14.63 9.22
C THR A 215 8.95 14.25 9.55
N VAL A 216 9.55 14.92 10.54
CA VAL A 216 10.83 14.50 11.11
C VAL A 216 10.57 13.28 11.99
N ILE A 217 11.15 12.13 11.62
CA ILE A 217 11.01 10.87 12.35
C ILE A 217 12.11 10.72 13.39
N GLY A 218 13.31 11.20 13.09
CA GLY A 218 14.41 11.13 14.03
C GLY A 218 15.60 11.96 13.61
N VAL A 219 16.39 12.35 14.60
CA VAL A 219 17.69 13.01 14.42
C VAL A 219 18.69 12.30 15.31
N GLU A 220 19.79 11.85 14.72
CA GLU A 220 20.96 11.34 15.44
C GLU A 220 22.12 12.31 15.20
N LEU A 221 22.83 12.72 16.25
CA LEU A 221 23.95 13.64 16.14
C LEU A 221 24.96 13.41 17.24
N GLY A 222 26.20 13.11 16.83
CA GLY A 222 27.34 13.00 17.74
C GLY A 222 27.17 11.97 18.87
N SER A 223 27.72 12.30 20.04
CA SER A 223 27.70 11.44 21.22
C SER A 223 27.48 12.27 22.48
N LYS A 224 27.47 11.62 23.64
CA LYS A 224 27.40 12.30 24.97
C LYS A 224 28.72 12.92 25.43
N SER A 225 29.76 13.00 24.57
CA SER A 225 31.08 13.58 24.91
C SER A 225 31.07 15.09 24.68
N TYR A 226 31.12 15.89 25.74
CA TYR A 226 31.13 17.35 25.66
C TYR A 226 32.46 17.96 25.17
N GLY A 227 33.54 17.19 25.18
CA GLY A 227 34.88 17.62 24.75
C GLY A 227 35.14 17.41 23.24
N VAL A 228 34.25 16.75 22.50
CA VAL A 228 34.44 16.40 21.09
C VAL A 228 33.23 16.90 20.27
N ALA A 229 33.51 17.68 19.24
CA ALA A 229 32.49 18.12 18.31
C ALA A 229 31.95 16.93 17.49
N ALA A 230 30.63 16.93 17.21
CA ALA A 230 30.00 15.90 16.41
C ALA A 230 30.60 15.85 14.99
N SER A 231 30.84 14.62 14.52
CA SER A 231 31.31 14.38 13.15
C SER A 231 30.40 13.46 12.34
N ARG A 232 29.35 12.94 12.95
CA ARG A 232 28.35 12.09 12.29
C ARG A 232 26.97 12.51 12.74
N GLY A 233 26.02 12.44 11.81
CA GLY A 233 24.61 12.65 12.09
C GLY A 233 23.73 12.01 11.03
N ALA A 234 22.47 11.79 11.37
CA ALA A 234 21.46 11.33 10.46
C ALA A 234 20.15 12.07 10.70
N LEU A 235 19.46 12.41 9.63
CA LEU A 235 18.11 12.94 9.64
C LEU A 235 17.18 11.94 8.95
N ARG A 236 16.14 11.49 9.67
CA ARG A 236 15.09 10.60 9.13
C ARG A 236 13.80 11.35 8.99
N LEU A 237 13.21 11.25 7.81
CA LEU A 237 11.98 11.93 7.40
C LEU A 237 10.99 10.93 6.85
N THR A 238 9.69 11.24 6.97
CA THR A 238 8.66 10.69 6.08
C THR A 238 8.10 11.83 5.25
N LEU A 239 8.12 11.67 3.93
CA LEU A 239 7.61 12.63 2.94
C LEU A 239 6.37 12.05 2.28
N ARG A 240 5.29 12.85 2.15
CA ARG A 240 4.02 12.43 1.56
C ARG A 240 3.43 13.55 0.70
N ALA A 241 2.76 13.17 -0.39
CA ALA A 241 1.89 14.09 -1.11
C ALA A 241 0.74 13.37 -1.81
N GLU A 242 -0.36 14.10 -2.00
CA GLU A 242 -1.54 13.64 -2.76
C GLU A 242 -1.22 13.47 -4.25
N HIS A 243 -0.49 14.44 -4.82
CA HIS A 243 -0.13 14.44 -6.23
C HIS A 243 1.29 13.94 -6.42
N GLN A 244 1.48 13.00 -7.36
CA GLN A 244 2.79 12.38 -7.62
C GLN A 244 3.86 13.42 -7.98
N ASP A 245 3.54 14.42 -8.79
CA ASP A 245 4.48 15.47 -9.19
C ASP A 245 4.89 16.40 -8.04
N GLU A 246 3.98 16.68 -7.08
CA GLU A 246 4.32 17.41 -5.85
C GLU A 246 5.17 16.56 -4.90
N TYR A 247 4.89 15.24 -4.83
CA TYR A 247 5.74 14.30 -4.11
C TYR A 247 7.15 14.24 -4.69
N ASP A 248 7.27 14.09 -6.01
CA ASP A 248 8.57 14.03 -6.70
C ASP A 248 9.37 15.32 -6.47
N ALA A 249 8.70 16.48 -6.54
CA ALA A 249 9.32 17.78 -6.27
C ALA A 249 9.79 17.92 -4.81
N LEU A 250 8.99 17.45 -3.84
CA LEU A 250 9.36 17.45 -2.42
C LEU A 250 10.60 16.58 -2.16
N VAL A 251 10.61 15.35 -2.69
CA VAL A 251 11.71 14.40 -2.54
C VAL A 251 12.99 14.93 -3.17
N GLU A 252 12.93 15.38 -4.44
CA GLU A 252 14.08 15.94 -5.14
C GLU A 252 14.57 17.26 -4.51
N GLY A 253 13.68 18.10 -4.01
CA GLY A 253 14.03 19.30 -3.28
C GLY A 253 14.88 18.99 -2.03
N MET A 254 14.42 18.06 -1.20
CA MET A 254 15.16 17.62 -0.01
C MET A 254 16.50 16.98 -0.36
N LYS A 255 16.53 16.10 -1.36
CA LYS A 255 17.74 15.43 -1.83
C LYS A 255 18.78 16.43 -2.32
N ASN A 256 18.38 17.36 -3.18
CA ASN A 256 19.28 18.36 -3.77
C ASN A 256 19.83 19.31 -2.68
N LYS A 257 18.99 19.76 -1.74
CA LYS A 257 19.42 20.59 -0.62
C LYS A 257 20.43 19.86 0.28
N ALA A 258 20.24 18.57 0.54
CA ALA A 258 21.15 17.77 1.34
C ALA A 258 22.51 17.59 0.67
N LEU A 259 22.52 17.23 -0.61
CA LEU A 259 23.75 17.04 -1.40
C LEU A 259 24.54 18.33 -1.58
N GLN A 260 23.85 19.43 -1.92
CA GLN A 260 24.46 20.73 -2.05
C GLN A 260 25.06 21.24 -0.73
N GLY A 261 24.28 21.22 0.37
CA GLY A 261 24.75 21.67 1.68
C GLY A 261 25.91 20.82 2.21
N ALA A 262 25.90 19.52 1.95
CA ALA A 262 27.02 18.64 2.29
C ALA A 262 28.30 19.01 1.52
N ALA A 263 28.19 19.25 0.23
CA ALA A 263 29.32 19.66 -0.60
C ALA A 263 29.91 21.02 -0.13
N GLU A 264 29.06 22.00 0.15
CA GLU A 264 29.47 23.34 0.64
C GLU A 264 30.16 23.26 2.02
N GLN A 265 29.72 22.35 2.91
CA GLN A 265 30.29 22.17 4.24
C GLN A 265 31.40 21.10 4.27
N GLY A 266 31.71 20.48 3.13
CA GLY A 266 32.72 19.43 2.98
C GLY A 266 32.41 18.16 3.78
N LEU A 267 31.13 17.82 3.88
CA LEU A 267 30.62 16.59 4.48
C LEU A 267 30.42 15.51 3.41
N GLU A 268 30.56 14.25 3.80
CA GLU A 268 30.06 13.13 3.01
C GLU A 268 28.54 13.00 3.29
N CYS A 269 27.76 12.76 2.22
CA CYS A 269 26.32 12.62 2.31
C CYS A 269 25.88 11.33 1.59
N SER A 270 25.10 10.49 2.28
CA SER A 270 24.40 9.38 1.65
C SER A 270 22.92 9.49 1.96
N ILE A 271 22.09 9.17 0.96
CA ILE A 271 20.63 9.24 1.05
C ILE A 271 20.08 7.85 0.74
N ASN A 272 19.26 7.33 1.66
CA ASN A 272 18.56 6.07 1.50
C ASN A 272 17.05 6.32 1.54
N PHE A 273 16.30 5.64 0.66
CA PHE A 273 14.85 5.66 0.65
C PHE A 273 14.32 4.35 1.21
N VAL A 274 13.26 4.45 2.00
CA VAL A 274 12.64 3.33 2.71
C VAL A 274 11.15 3.34 2.38
N GLU A 275 10.62 2.18 2.04
CA GLU A 275 9.19 1.97 1.78
C GLU A 275 8.60 3.02 0.82
N PRO A 276 9.05 3.06 -0.45
CA PRO A 276 8.48 3.97 -1.42
C PRO A 276 7.13 3.49 -1.92
N PHE A 277 6.13 4.36 -1.83
CA PHE A 277 4.78 4.14 -2.36
C PHE A 277 4.45 5.25 -3.35
N PRO A 278 4.08 4.94 -4.61
CA PRO A 278 3.54 5.93 -5.51
C PRO A 278 2.12 6.34 -5.08
N ALA A 279 1.65 7.49 -5.55
CA ALA A 279 0.25 7.88 -5.35
C ALA A 279 -0.67 6.85 -6.03
N THR A 280 -1.71 6.43 -5.31
CA THR A 280 -2.74 5.53 -5.84
C THR A 280 -3.78 6.36 -6.60
N VAL A 281 -3.54 6.58 -7.90
CA VAL A 281 -4.34 7.49 -8.73
C VAL A 281 -5.32 6.72 -9.62
N ASN A 282 -6.59 6.78 -9.27
CA ASN A 282 -7.67 6.11 -9.98
C ASN A 282 -7.93 6.69 -11.38
N THR A 283 -8.32 5.83 -12.31
CA THR A 283 -8.85 6.21 -13.63
C THR A 283 -10.33 6.54 -13.49
N ALA A 284 -10.73 7.76 -13.85
CA ALA A 284 -12.11 8.23 -13.67
C ALA A 284 -13.17 7.31 -14.30
N ALA A 285 -12.91 6.77 -15.51
CA ALA A 285 -13.82 5.83 -16.16
C ALA A 285 -14.02 4.54 -15.35
N CYS A 286 -12.93 4.02 -14.71
CA CYS A 286 -12.99 2.83 -13.87
C CYS A 286 -13.73 3.10 -12.56
N VAL A 287 -13.60 4.31 -12.00
CA VAL A 287 -14.37 4.74 -10.81
C VAL A 287 -15.86 4.80 -11.14
N GLN A 288 -16.26 5.37 -12.30
CA GLN A 288 -17.66 5.42 -12.71
C GLN A 288 -18.23 4.02 -12.96
N LYS A 289 -17.46 3.12 -13.58
CA LYS A 289 -17.81 1.72 -13.76
C LYS A 289 -18.04 1.03 -12.42
N LEU A 290 -17.11 1.16 -11.48
CA LEU A 290 -17.21 0.64 -10.11
C LEU A 290 -18.46 1.16 -9.40
N LYS A 291 -18.71 2.48 -9.46
CA LYS A 291 -19.90 3.11 -8.89
C LYS A 291 -21.18 2.50 -9.45
N HIS A 292 -21.29 2.43 -10.78
CA HIS A 292 -22.47 1.86 -11.44
C HIS A 292 -22.73 0.41 -11.00
N VAL A 293 -21.69 -0.40 -10.90
CA VAL A 293 -21.79 -1.79 -10.44
C VAL A 293 -22.23 -1.85 -8.98
N ALA A 294 -21.64 -1.05 -8.09
CA ALA A 294 -21.98 -1.01 -6.68
C ALA A 294 -23.45 -0.60 -6.46
N GLU A 295 -23.90 0.47 -7.13
CA GLU A 295 -25.29 0.93 -7.07
C GLU A 295 -26.27 -0.12 -7.66
N GLY A 296 -25.86 -0.83 -8.71
CA GLY A 296 -26.63 -1.94 -9.29
C GLY A 296 -26.82 -3.14 -8.34
N LEU A 297 -25.91 -3.31 -7.40
CA LEU A 297 -26.01 -4.29 -6.30
C LEU A 297 -26.78 -3.75 -5.08
N GLY A 298 -27.21 -2.49 -5.11
CA GLY A 298 -27.89 -1.84 -3.99
C GLY A 298 -26.94 -1.41 -2.87
N LEU A 299 -25.63 -1.36 -3.13
CA LEU A 299 -24.65 -0.85 -2.17
C LEU A 299 -24.67 0.68 -2.17
N VAL A 300 -24.49 1.26 -0.98
CA VAL A 300 -24.33 2.71 -0.83
C VAL A 300 -22.94 3.09 -1.32
N THR A 301 -22.85 4.17 -2.10
CA THR A 301 -21.57 4.72 -2.57
C THR A 301 -21.36 6.13 -2.03
N ALA A 302 -20.15 6.45 -1.62
CA ALA A 302 -19.75 7.80 -1.24
C ALA A 302 -18.37 8.15 -1.80
N TYR A 303 -18.14 9.42 -2.06
CA TYR A 303 -16.80 9.90 -2.43
C TYR A 303 -16.03 10.36 -1.20
N LEU A 304 -14.77 9.95 -1.10
CA LEU A 304 -13.84 10.49 -0.11
C LEU A 304 -13.69 12.00 -0.35
N LYS A 305 -13.74 12.77 0.74
CA LYS A 305 -13.54 14.23 0.69
C LYS A 305 -12.08 14.62 0.49
N GLU A 306 -11.19 13.81 1.04
CA GLU A 306 -9.74 13.94 0.96
C GLU A 306 -9.16 12.53 0.71
N PRO A 307 -7.99 12.40 0.07
CA PRO A 307 -7.33 11.11 -0.07
C PRO A 307 -6.94 10.55 1.29
N MET A 308 -6.77 9.24 1.36
CA MET A 308 -6.17 8.62 2.51
C MET A 308 -4.74 9.14 2.67
N ARG A 309 -4.38 9.57 3.90
CA ARG A 309 -3.04 10.08 4.19
C ARG A 309 -1.99 8.97 4.33
N TRP A 310 -2.43 7.75 4.62
CA TRP A 310 -1.60 6.57 4.50
C TRP A 310 -1.39 6.22 3.02
N SER A 311 -0.49 5.29 2.74
CA SER A 311 -0.10 4.94 1.38
C SER A 311 -0.47 3.49 1.07
N GLU A 312 -0.53 3.18 -0.22
CA GLU A 312 -0.95 1.89 -0.74
C GLU A 312 -0.12 1.57 -1.99
N ASP A 313 0.45 0.39 -2.05
CA ASP A 313 1.34 0.00 -3.14
C ASP A 313 0.59 -0.40 -4.43
N PHE A 314 -0.76 -0.43 -4.39
CA PHE A 314 -1.59 -0.57 -5.59
C PHE A 314 -1.36 0.54 -6.62
N GLY A 315 -0.80 1.67 -6.22
CA GLY A 315 -0.36 2.73 -7.13
C GLY A 315 0.57 2.23 -8.24
N TYR A 316 1.39 1.20 -8.00
CA TYR A 316 2.23 0.56 -9.03
C TYR A 316 1.42 -0.14 -10.12
N TYR A 317 0.25 -0.69 -9.81
CA TYR A 317 -0.66 -1.27 -10.79
C TYR A 317 -1.28 -0.18 -11.67
N LEU A 318 -1.70 0.93 -11.05
CA LEU A 318 -2.33 2.04 -11.76
C LEU A 318 -1.37 2.84 -12.64
N GLN A 319 -0.05 2.69 -12.45
CA GLN A 319 0.95 3.20 -13.38
C GLN A 319 1.07 2.35 -14.66
N LYS A 320 0.56 1.11 -14.67
CA LYS A 320 0.72 0.14 -15.77
C LYS A 320 -0.57 -0.19 -16.49
N ALA A 321 -1.72 -0.01 -15.83
CA ALA A 321 -3.04 -0.25 -16.38
C ALA A 321 -4.03 0.80 -15.88
N GLN A 322 -5.15 0.94 -16.58
CA GLN A 322 -6.29 1.67 -16.05
C GLN A 322 -6.88 0.90 -14.86
N GLY A 323 -7.51 1.58 -13.93
CA GLY A 323 -8.11 0.88 -12.81
C GLY A 323 -8.64 1.79 -11.73
N ALA A 324 -9.11 1.16 -10.66
CA ALA A 324 -9.54 1.86 -9.46
C ALA A 324 -9.22 1.04 -8.20
N PHE A 325 -8.76 1.74 -7.20
CA PHE A 325 -8.70 1.28 -5.83
C PHE A 325 -9.83 1.93 -5.03
N PHE A 326 -10.52 1.17 -4.21
CA PHE A 326 -11.68 1.66 -3.49
C PHE A 326 -11.70 1.17 -2.05
N GLY A 327 -12.44 1.89 -1.19
CA GLY A 327 -12.68 1.47 0.17
C GLY A 327 -13.99 0.70 0.32
N MET A 328 -14.03 -0.22 1.30
CA MET A 328 -15.30 -0.78 1.77
C MET A 328 -15.41 -0.55 3.27
N GLY A 329 -16.43 0.17 3.70
CA GLY A 329 -16.69 0.46 5.10
C GLY A 329 -16.91 -0.82 5.90
N CYS A 330 -16.24 -0.92 7.05
CA CYS A 330 -16.35 -2.09 7.94
C CYS A 330 -17.05 -1.77 9.27
N GLY A 331 -17.65 -0.57 9.39
CA GLY A 331 -18.42 -0.11 10.54
C GLY A 331 -17.92 1.23 11.08
N GLU A 332 -18.85 2.15 11.39
CA GLU A 332 -18.54 3.50 11.90
C GLU A 332 -17.79 3.47 13.24
N GLN A 333 -18.08 2.48 14.09
CA GLN A 333 -17.48 2.30 15.42
C GLN A 333 -16.41 1.22 15.44
N HIS A 334 -15.97 0.75 14.26
CA HIS A 334 -14.95 -0.28 14.16
C HIS A 334 -13.60 0.24 14.65
N ALA A 335 -12.81 -0.64 15.28
CA ALA A 335 -11.46 -0.28 15.72
C ALA A 335 -10.58 0.12 14.52
N GLY A 336 -9.77 1.16 14.69
CA GLY A 336 -8.88 1.67 13.64
C GLY A 336 -7.83 0.64 13.22
N LEU A 337 -7.40 0.74 11.96
CA LEU A 337 -6.27 -0.06 11.42
C LEU A 337 -5.01 0.14 12.28
N HIS A 338 -4.15 -0.88 12.33
CA HIS A 338 -2.89 -0.91 13.09
C HIS A 338 -3.05 -0.74 14.60
N THR A 339 -4.28 -0.87 15.13
CA THR A 339 -4.53 -0.88 16.59
C THR A 339 -4.66 -2.31 17.10
N ALA A 340 -4.30 -2.54 18.37
CA ALA A 340 -4.40 -3.87 18.99
C ALA A 340 -5.82 -4.43 19.11
N ALA A 341 -6.84 -3.57 18.99
CA ALA A 341 -8.24 -3.96 19.04
C ALA A 341 -8.85 -4.26 17.66
N TYR A 342 -8.06 -4.05 16.58
CA TYR A 342 -8.54 -4.28 15.25
C TYR A 342 -8.72 -5.80 14.97
N GLU A 343 -9.83 -6.14 14.33
CA GLU A 343 -10.09 -7.44 13.73
C GLU A 343 -10.92 -7.23 12.46
N PHE A 344 -10.68 -8.00 11.40
CA PHE A 344 -11.40 -7.85 10.14
C PHE A 344 -12.91 -8.16 10.33
N ASN A 345 -13.77 -7.33 9.74
CA ASN A 345 -15.23 -7.54 9.79
C ASN A 345 -15.67 -8.52 8.70
N ASP A 346 -15.93 -9.77 9.08
CA ASP A 346 -16.36 -10.84 8.16
C ASP A 346 -17.68 -10.51 7.42
N ALA A 347 -18.51 -9.59 7.94
CA ALA A 347 -19.80 -9.22 7.33
C ALA A 347 -19.66 -8.52 5.96
N ILE A 348 -18.49 -7.97 5.64
CA ILE A 348 -18.27 -7.30 4.34
C ILE A 348 -17.84 -8.25 3.22
N ILE A 349 -17.44 -9.50 3.54
CA ILE A 349 -16.88 -10.46 2.58
C ILE A 349 -17.81 -10.65 1.38
N ASP A 350 -19.08 -10.99 1.62
CA ASP A 350 -20.02 -11.33 0.55
C ASP A 350 -20.25 -10.14 -0.40
N ALA A 351 -20.42 -8.95 0.16
CA ALA A 351 -20.64 -7.74 -0.64
C ALA A 351 -19.43 -7.40 -1.51
N ALA A 352 -18.22 -7.55 -0.98
CA ALA A 352 -16.98 -7.31 -1.71
C ALA A 352 -16.78 -8.34 -2.84
N VAL A 353 -17.03 -9.62 -2.56
CA VAL A 353 -16.95 -10.68 -3.58
C VAL A 353 -17.96 -10.44 -4.71
N GLU A 354 -19.22 -10.12 -4.39
CA GLU A 354 -20.24 -9.82 -5.41
C GLU A 354 -19.85 -8.60 -6.25
N LEU A 355 -19.30 -7.55 -5.63
CA LEU A 355 -18.85 -6.35 -6.33
C LEU A 355 -17.75 -6.68 -7.34
N PHE A 356 -16.73 -7.44 -6.96
CA PHE A 356 -15.66 -7.86 -7.84
C PHE A 356 -16.16 -8.77 -8.97
N LEU A 357 -17.05 -9.73 -8.68
CA LEU A 357 -17.63 -10.60 -9.72
C LEU A 357 -18.41 -9.79 -10.75
N LYS A 358 -19.18 -8.78 -10.32
CA LYS A 358 -19.92 -7.91 -11.24
C LYS A 358 -19.00 -7.00 -12.05
N LEU A 359 -17.87 -6.55 -11.51
CA LEU A 359 -16.87 -5.81 -12.27
C LEU A 359 -16.25 -6.64 -13.41
N VAL A 360 -16.12 -7.95 -13.23
CA VAL A 360 -15.64 -8.87 -14.27
C VAL A 360 -16.61 -8.96 -15.45
N GLU A 361 -17.92 -8.88 -15.21
CA GLU A 361 -18.96 -9.01 -16.24
C GLU A 361 -19.04 -7.78 -17.16
N VAL A 362 -18.72 -6.58 -16.67
CA VAL A 362 -18.86 -5.31 -17.39
C VAL A 362 -17.53 -4.82 -17.96
#